data_b6f2fee410b1e7cf3293dc882a052a4f
#
_entry.id   b6f2fee410b1e7cf3293dc882a052a4f
#
_cell.length_a   1.000
_cell.length_b   1.000
_cell.length_c   1.000
_cell.angle_alpha   90.00
_cell.angle_beta   90.00
_cell.angle_gamma   90.00
#
_symmetry.space_group_name_H-M   'P 1'
#
loop_
_entity.id
_entity.type
_entity.pdbx_description
1 polymer ?
#
loop_
_entity_poly.entity_id
_entity_poly.type
_entity_poly.pdbx_seq_one_letter_code
_entity_poly.pdbx_strand_id
1 'polypeptide(L)'
;YIFNQYDSKSNGMTFCVGSLASNHNNDVYKIFEAFSEKINFIHLRNVIKKKDKKSFIESDHLEGDVDFVKLIKMILNEENKRKKKYKHFHIPMRPDHGHCLLDDQKKELNPGYSVIGRMKGLAEIRGVIKTLNMSKLYE
;
A
#
# COMPACT_ATOMS: atom_id res chain seq x y z
N TYR A 1 -20.36 2.40 -9.44
CA TYR A 1 -20.76 2.72 -10.83
C TYR A 1 -19.73 2.22 -11.84
N ILE A 2 -18.44 2.66 -11.78
CA ILE A 2 -17.38 2.34 -12.76
C ILE A 2 -17.20 0.83 -12.96
N PHE A 3 -17.11 0.06 -11.89
CA PHE A 3 -16.90 -1.39 -11.98
C PHE A 3 -18.08 -2.17 -12.59
N ASN A 4 -19.27 -1.58 -12.63
CA ASN A 4 -20.47 -2.19 -13.21
C ASN A 4 -20.66 -1.85 -14.69
N GLN A 5 -19.79 -1.00 -15.29
CA GLN A 5 -19.92 -0.61 -16.69
C GLN A 5 -19.41 -1.70 -17.65
N TYR A 6 -18.43 -2.46 -17.21
CA TYR A 6 -17.85 -3.52 -18.04
C TYR A 6 -17.37 -4.67 -17.15
N ASP A 7 -17.87 -5.87 -17.39
CA ASP A 7 -17.46 -7.06 -16.65
C ASP A 7 -16.15 -7.62 -17.20
N SER A 8 -15.05 -7.18 -16.62
CA SER A 8 -13.71 -7.62 -16.96
C SER A 8 -12.82 -7.63 -15.73
N LYS A 9 -11.91 -8.59 -15.65
CA LYS A 9 -10.86 -8.62 -14.62
C LYS A 9 -9.91 -7.43 -14.72
N SER A 10 -9.76 -6.84 -15.90
CA SER A 10 -8.96 -5.64 -16.13
C SER A 10 -9.67 -4.38 -15.66
N ASN A 11 -10.99 -4.41 -15.46
CA ASN A 11 -11.74 -3.31 -14.86
C ASN A 11 -11.59 -3.35 -13.33
N GLY A 12 -10.49 -2.79 -12.85
CA GLY A 12 -10.12 -2.74 -11.46
C GLY A 12 -9.50 -1.41 -11.08
N MET A 13 -9.01 -1.31 -9.88
CA MET A 13 -8.43 -0.07 -9.35
C MET A 13 -6.97 -0.23 -8.92
N THR A 14 -6.25 0.87 -8.97
CA THR A 14 -5.04 1.08 -8.17
C THR A 14 -5.46 1.56 -6.79
N PHE A 15 -5.17 0.78 -5.78
CA PHE A 15 -5.44 1.12 -4.39
C PHE A 15 -4.25 1.91 -3.82
N CYS A 16 -4.37 3.23 -3.82
CA CYS A 16 -3.32 4.10 -3.27
C CYS A 16 -3.61 4.40 -1.79
N VAL A 17 -2.90 3.73 -0.90
CA VAL A 17 -3.09 3.80 0.54
C VAL A 17 -2.99 5.23 1.06
N GLY A 18 -1.91 5.94 0.71
CA GLY A 18 -1.70 7.31 1.17
C GLY A 18 -2.74 8.30 0.66
N SER A 19 -3.20 8.15 -0.60
CA SER A 19 -4.25 9.00 -1.14
C SER A 19 -5.59 8.80 -0.42
N LEU A 20 -5.93 7.57 -0.09
CA LEU A 20 -7.15 7.27 0.68
C LEU A 20 -7.00 7.69 2.15
N ALA A 21 -5.84 7.44 2.75
CA ALA A 21 -5.56 7.76 4.15
C ALA A 21 -5.49 9.27 4.42
N SER A 22 -5.16 10.09 3.42
CA SER A 22 -5.08 11.55 3.59
C SER A 22 -6.42 12.19 3.98
N ASN A 23 -7.54 11.57 3.65
CA ASN A 23 -8.84 12.01 4.10
C ASN A 23 -9.15 11.43 5.49
N HIS A 24 -9.41 12.32 6.47
CA HIS A 24 -9.71 11.95 7.86
C HIS A 24 -10.96 11.09 8.04
N ASN A 25 -11.88 11.14 7.10
CA ASN A 25 -13.14 10.39 7.17
C ASN A 25 -13.02 8.97 6.58
N ASN A 26 -11.89 8.65 5.95
CA ASN A 26 -11.69 7.36 5.33
C ASN A 26 -11.12 6.34 6.34
N ASP A 27 -11.73 5.17 6.37
CA ASP A 27 -11.16 3.97 6.96
C ASP A 27 -10.57 3.11 5.83
N VAL A 28 -9.25 3.15 5.68
CA VAL A 28 -8.53 2.46 4.59
C VAL A 28 -8.78 0.96 4.61
N TYR A 29 -8.92 0.35 5.80
CA TYR A 29 -9.13 -1.08 5.93
C TYR A 29 -10.53 -1.48 5.44
N LYS A 30 -11.57 -0.71 5.80
CA LYS A 30 -12.93 -0.95 5.31
C LYS A 30 -13.03 -0.75 3.80
N ILE A 31 -12.32 0.27 3.25
CA ILE A 31 -12.28 0.48 1.81
C ILE A 31 -11.58 -0.71 1.13
N PHE A 32 -10.46 -1.20 1.70
CA PHE A 32 -9.79 -2.37 1.19
C PHE A 32 -10.71 -3.60 1.19
N GLU A 33 -11.41 -3.87 2.30
CA GLU A 33 -12.36 -4.99 2.40
C GLU A 33 -13.46 -4.91 1.35
N ALA A 34 -14.04 -3.72 1.17
CA ALA A 34 -15.14 -3.50 0.23
C ALA A 34 -14.74 -3.70 -1.25
N PHE A 35 -13.47 -3.43 -1.58
CA PHE A 35 -13.00 -3.44 -2.97
C PHE A 35 -11.88 -4.44 -3.25
N SER A 36 -11.52 -5.29 -2.30
CA SER A 36 -10.36 -6.19 -2.40
C SER A 36 -10.32 -6.99 -3.70
N GLU A 37 -11.45 -7.53 -4.16
CA GLU A 37 -11.55 -8.30 -5.40
C GLU A 37 -11.30 -7.47 -6.68
N LYS A 38 -11.46 -6.16 -6.62
CA LYS A 38 -11.29 -5.21 -7.74
C LYS A 38 -9.94 -4.49 -7.71
N ILE A 39 -9.08 -4.79 -6.74
CA ILE A 39 -7.75 -4.16 -6.64
C ILE A 39 -6.78 -4.91 -7.54
N ASN A 40 -6.25 -4.23 -8.56
CA ASN A 40 -5.29 -4.79 -9.51
C ASN A 40 -3.86 -4.33 -9.26
N PHE A 41 -3.66 -3.26 -8.48
CA PHE A 41 -2.36 -2.73 -8.12
C PHE A 41 -2.43 -1.96 -6.79
N ILE A 42 -1.35 -1.95 -6.00
CA ILE A 42 -1.33 -1.23 -4.72
C ILE A 42 -0.14 -0.29 -4.65
N HIS A 43 -0.41 0.96 -4.23
CA HIS A 43 0.59 1.93 -3.81
C HIS A 43 0.65 1.95 -2.28
N LEU A 44 1.75 1.45 -1.73
CA LEU A 44 1.99 1.40 -0.28
C LEU A 44 2.69 2.69 0.19
N ARG A 45 2.02 3.81 0.02
CA ARG A 45 2.40 5.12 0.53
C ARG A 45 1.76 5.33 1.89
N ASN A 46 2.49 5.82 2.87
CA ASN A 46 1.93 6.16 4.18
C ASN A 46 2.02 7.66 4.46
N VAL A 47 1.09 8.17 5.24
CA VAL A 47 0.97 9.58 5.59
C VAL A 47 0.61 9.74 7.05
N ILE A 48 0.91 10.89 7.63
CA ILE A 48 0.45 11.31 8.95
C ILE A 48 -0.48 12.52 8.77
N LYS A 49 -1.72 12.38 9.21
CA LYS A 49 -2.72 13.45 9.19
C LYS A 49 -2.44 14.47 10.28
N LYS A 50 -2.59 15.74 9.96
CA LYS A 50 -2.43 16.83 10.92
C LYS A 50 -3.70 17.03 11.74
N LYS A 51 -3.54 17.63 12.93
CA LYS A 51 -4.67 17.91 13.86
C LYS A 51 -5.71 18.88 13.26
N ASP A 52 -5.34 19.68 12.28
CA ASP A 52 -6.23 20.61 11.58
C ASP A 52 -7.28 19.90 10.70
N LYS A 53 -7.17 18.59 10.52
CA LYS A 53 -8.05 17.74 9.70
C LYS A 53 -8.12 18.15 8.22
N LYS A 54 -7.21 18.98 7.75
CA LYS A 54 -7.17 19.50 6.36
C LYS A 54 -5.86 19.18 5.66
N SER A 55 -4.82 18.88 6.42
CA SER A 55 -3.49 18.63 5.89
C SER A 55 -2.90 17.30 6.38
N PHE A 56 -1.89 16.84 5.66
CA PHE A 56 -1.11 15.67 6.00
C PHE A 56 0.35 15.89 5.60
N ILE A 57 1.22 15.03 6.09
CA ILE A 57 2.62 14.96 5.64
C ILE A 57 2.94 13.53 5.20
N GLU A 58 3.93 13.40 4.33
CA GLU A 58 4.50 12.10 4.00
C GLU A 58 5.12 11.47 5.25
N SER A 59 5.04 10.16 5.35
CA SER A 59 5.64 9.38 6.42
C SER A 59 6.53 8.27 5.85
N ASP A 60 7.45 7.79 6.65
CA ASP A 60 8.05 6.49 6.40
C ASP A 60 6.98 5.40 6.42
N HIS A 61 7.24 4.30 5.72
CA HIS A 61 6.19 3.32 5.42
C HIS A 61 5.60 2.68 6.68
N LEU A 62 6.41 2.42 7.70
CA LEU A 62 5.94 1.79 8.94
C LEU A 62 5.57 2.81 10.05
N GLU A 63 5.78 4.11 9.82
CA GLU A 63 5.62 5.16 10.85
C GLU A 63 4.36 6.04 10.64
N GLY A 64 3.56 5.78 9.60
CA GLY A 64 2.38 6.57 9.30
C GLY A 64 1.12 6.13 10.03
N ASP A 65 0.01 6.81 9.74
CA ASP A 65 -1.28 6.54 10.38
C ASP A 65 -1.90 5.20 9.98
N VAL A 66 -1.44 4.59 8.90
CA VAL A 66 -1.91 3.27 8.46
C VAL A 66 -0.93 2.20 8.96
N ASP A 67 -1.42 1.28 9.77
CA ASP A 67 -0.69 0.09 10.19
C ASP A 67 -0.49 -0.84 8.97
N PHE A 68 0.72 -0.82 8.42
CA PHE A 68 1.06 -1.63 7.26
C PHE A 68 1.20 -3.12 7.59
N VAL A 69 1.49 -3.49 8.83
CA VAL A 69 1.51 -4.92 9.21
C VAL A 69 0.10 -5.49 9.08
N LYS A 70 -0.90 -4.77 9.60
CA LYS A 70 -2.32 -5.13 9.47
C LYS A 70 -2.76 -5.14 8.00
N LEU A 71 -2.47 -4.07 7.25
CA LEU A 71 -2.89 -3.96 5.86
C LEU A 71 -2.25 -5.04 4.97
N ILE A 72 -0.96 -5.30 5.12
CA ILE A 72 -0.25 -6.34 4.36
C ILE A 72 -0.81 -7.73 4.71
N LYS A 73 -1.16 -7.99 5.96
CA LYS A 73 -1.87 -9.22 6.33
C LYS A 73 -3.20 -9.37 5.58
N MET A 74 -3.96 -8.30 5.44
CA MET A 74 -5.21 -8.31 4.66
C MET A 74 -4.95 -8.58 3.17
N ILE A 75 -3.91 -7.95 2.60
CA ILE A 75 -3.50 -8.17 1.19
C ILE A 75 -3.13 -9.65 0.97
N LEU A 76 -2.29 -10.21 1.82
CA LEU A 76 -1.88 -11.63 1.72
C LEU A 76 -3.07 -12.58 1.86
N ASN A 77 -4.03 -12.26 2.71
CA ASN A 77 -5.27 -13.04 2.83
C ASN A 77 -6.11 -12.98 1.54
N GLU A 78 -6.19 -11.82 0.91
CA GLU A 78 -6.87 -11.68 -0.39
C GLU A 78 -6.13 -12.47 -1.49
N GLU A 79 -4.80 -12.40 -1.55
CA GLU A 79 -4.01 -13.21 -2.48
C GLU A 79 -4.24 -14.72 -2.29
N ASN A 80 -4.34 -15.18 -1.03
CA ASN A 80 -4.64 -16.57 -0.73
C ASN A 80 -6.05 -16.98 -1.20
N LYS A 81 -7.04 -16.09 -1.13
CA LYS A 81 -8.37 -16.33 -1.72
C LYS A 81 -8.28 -16.43 -3.25
N ARG A 82 -7.54 -15.50 -3.88
CA ARG A 82 -7.34 -15.46 -5.34
C ARG A 82 -6.59 -16.68 -5.85
N LYS A 83 -5.60 -17.19 -5.13
CA LYS A 83 -4.85 -18.40 -5.47
C LYS A 83 -5.73 -19.61 -5.72
N LYS A 84 -6.88 -19.72 -5.03
CA LYS A 84 -7.85 -20.80 -5.22
C LYS A 84 -8.63 -20.69 -6.54
N LYS A 85 -8.67 -19.50 -7.14
CA LYS A 85 -9.49 -19.19 -8.32
C LYS A 85 -8.67 -18.90 -9.57
N TYR A 86 -7.43 -18.42 -9.44
CA TYR A 86 -6.64 -17.87 -10.54
C TYR A 86 -5.19 -18.37 -10.54
N LYS A 87 -4.64 -18.57 -11.75
CA LYS A 87 -3.22 -18.90 -11.94
C LYS A 87 -2.31 -17.74 -11.47
N HIS A 88 -2.67 -16.50 -11.80
CA HIS A 88 -1.98 -15.29 -11.38
C HIS A 88 -2.83 -14.63 -10.30
N PHE A 89 -2.36 -14.69 -9.05
CA PHE A 89 -3.12 -14.28 -7.87
C PHE A 89 -2.47 -13.15 -7.10
N HIS A 90 -1.19 -12.89 -7.32
CA HIS A 90 -0.49 -11.81 -6.66
C HIS A 90 -0.99 -10.45 -7.12
N ILE A 91 -1.13 -9.54 -6.17
CA ILE A 91 -1.45 -8.14 -6.43
C ILE A 91 -0.12 -7.38 -6.48
N PRO A 92 0.31 -6.89 -7.64
CA PRO A 92 1.52 -6.07 -7.75
C PRO A 92 1.43 -4.87 -6.83
N MET A 93 2.53 -4.54 -6.15
CA MET A 93 2.60 -3.41 -5.23
C MET A 93 3.95 -2.71 -5.28
N ARG A 94 3.97 -1.44 -4.92
CA ARG A 94 5.18 -0.64 -4.82
C ARG A 94 5.16 0.26 -3.58
N PRO A 95 6.32 0.70 -3.07
CA PRO A 95 6.39 1.64 -1.94
C PRO A 95 5.82 3.02 -2.29
N ASP A 96 5.76 3.38 -3.57
CA ASP A 96 5.28 4.62 -4.16
C ASP A 96 6.16 5.82 -3.83
N HIS A 97 6.08 6.40 -2.64
CA HIS A 97 6.90 7.52 -2.19
C HIS A 97 8.05 7.10 -1.28
N GLY A 98 9.01 8.00 -1.09
CA GLY A 98 10.11 7.83 -0.16
C GLY A 98 10.81 9.16 0.11
N HIS A 99 11.24 9.38 1.35
CA HIS A 99 11.96 10.57 1.75
C HIS A 99 13.30 10.70 1.05
N CYS A 100 13.74 11.92 0.84
CA CYS A 100 15.08 12.21 0.33
C CYS A 100 16.12 11.94 1.41
N LEU A 101 16.91 10.87 1.24
CA LEU A 101 17.86 10.36 2.21
C LEU A 101 19.27 10.26 1.62
N LEU A 102 20.28 10.39 2.49
CA LEU A 102 21.68 10.17 2.15
C LEU A 102 22.10 10.94 0.90
N ASP A 103 22.73 10.27 -0.06
CA ASP A 103 23.25 10.90 -1.28
C ASP A 103 22.17 11.45 -2.22
N ASP A 104 20.92 11.04 -2.07
CA ASP A 104 19.81 11.62 -2.81
C ASP A 104 19.55 13.08 -2.40
N GLN A 105 19.97 13.52 -1.19
CA GLN A 105 19.88 14.91 -0.74
C GLN A 105 20.76 15.87 -1.57
N LYS A 106 21.76 15.35 -2.27
CA LYS A 106 22.67 16.12 -3.13
C LYS A 106 22.18 16.22 -4.58
N LYS A 107 21.03 15.60 -4.89
CA LYS A 107 20.48 15.50 -6.24
C LYS A 107 19.22 16.36 -6.36
N GLU A 108 19.00 16.84 -7.55
CA GLU A 108 17.76 17.48 -7.94
C GLU A 108 16.69 16.38 -8.19
N LEU A 109 15.79 16.21 -7.25
CA LEU A 109 14.76 15.16 -7.29
C LEU A 109 13.38 15.74 -7.09
N ASN A 110 12.38 15.11 -7.71
CA ASN A 110 10.99 15.41 -7.39
C ASN A 110 10.70 14.99 -5.93
N PRO A 111 10.06 15.86 -5.13
CA PRO A 111 9.68 15.53 -3.76
C PRO A 111 8.91 14.22 -3.69
N GLY A 112 9.29 13.36 -2.73
CA GLY A 112 8.67 12.04 -2.54
C GLY A 112 9.16 10.94 -3.47
N TYR A 113 10.07 11.23 -4.41
CA TYR A 113 10.53 10.24 -5.40
C TYR A 113 12.01 9.87 -5.28
N SER A 114 12.60 10.04 -4.09
CA SER A 114 13.95 9.55 -3.80
C SER A 114 14.06 8.05 -4.06
N VAL A 115 15.11 7.65 -4.76
CA VAL A 115 15.40 6.23 -5.02
C VAL A 115 15.74 5.52 -3.72
N ILE A 116 16.63 6.11 -2.90
CA ILE A 116 17.07 5.52 -1.63
C ILE A 116 15.89 5.39 -0.66
N GLY A 117 15.05 6.43 -0.53
CA GLY A 117 13.88 6.39 0.32
C GLY A 117 12.85 5.33 -0.11
N ARG A 118 12.62 5.18 -1.43
CA ARG A 118 11.75 4.12 -1.95
C ARG A 118 12.34 2.72 -1.77
N MET A 119 13.65 2.57 -1.90
CA MET A 119 14.34 1.30 -1.62
C MET A 119 14.24 0.92 -0.13
N LYS A 120 14.37 1.91 0.78
CA LYS A 120 14.12 1.71 2.23
C LYS A 120 12.72 1.15 2.45
N GLY A 121 11.70 1.85 1.95
CA GLY A 121 10.31 1.40 2.08
C GLY A 121 10.06 0.02 1.47
N LEU A 122 10.64 -0.27 0.31
CA LEU A 122 10.54 -1.60 -0.30
C LEU A 122 11.16 -2.69 0.59
N ALA A 123 12.31 -2.42 1.24
CA ALA A 123 12.94 -3.35 2.16
C ALA A 123 12.07 -3.60 3.40
N GLU A 124 11.49 -2.55 3.98
CA GLU A 124 10.56 -2.63 5.11
C GLU A 124 9.33 -3.47 4.76
N ILE A 125 8.67 -3.18 3.65
CA ILE A 125 7.50 -3.92 3.16
C ILE A 125 7.83 -5.40 2.93
N ARG A 126 8.95 -5.70 2.29
CA ARG A 126 9.41 -7.08 2.04
C ARG A 126 9.70 -7.82 3.34
N GLY A 127 10.27 -7.14 4.34
CA GLY A 127 10.49 -7.68 5.68
C GLY A 127 9.17 -8.10 6.34
N VAL A 128 8.17 -7.22 6.32
CA VAL A 128 6.82 -7.50 6.85
C VAL A 128 6.17 -8.68 6.12
N ILE A 129 6.18 -8.69 4.78
CA ILE A 129 5.63 -9.79 3.99
C ILE A 129 6.30 -11.12 4.36
N LYS A 130 7.63 -11.15 4.44
CA LYS A 130 8.38 -12.35 4.80
C LYS A 130 8.02 -12.84 6.19
N THR A 131 7.97 -11.96 7.18
CA THR A 131 7.61 -12.30 8.56
C THR A 131 6.21 -12.87 8.65
N LEU A 132 5.21 -12.23 8.01
CA LEU A 132 3.82 -12.69 8.01
C LEU A 132 3.64 -14.05 7.31
N ASN A 133 4.45 -14.34 6.29
CA ASN A 133 4.42 -15.64 5.62
C ASN A 133 5.10 -16.74 6.46
N MET A 134 6.13 -16.39 7.24
CA MET A 134 6.80 -17.34 8.13
C MET A 134 5.94 -17.67 9.35
N SER A 135 5.24 -16.71 9.95
CA SER A 135 4.36 -16.95 11.11
C SER A 135 3.28 -17.98 10.82
N LYS A 136 2.83 -18.08 9.56
CA LYS A 136 1.88 -19.14 9.14
C LYS A 136 2.45 -20.54 9.05
N LEU A 137 3.77 -20.70 9.16
CA LEU A 137 4.42 -22.01 9.19
C LEU A 137 4.53 -22.57 10.61
N TYR A 138 4.23 -21.78 11.62
CA TYR A 138 4.32 -22.12 13.03
C TYR A 138 2.94 -22.13 13.74
N GLU A 139 1.87 -21.85 13.02
CA GLU A 139 0.48 -22.06 13.41
C GLU A 139 -0.02 -23.42 12.90
#